data_d5d7c46c7e1141ffa9b9d6c1f27cf750
#
_entry.id   d5d7c46c7e1141ffa9b9d6c1f27cf750
#
_cell.length_a   1.000
_cell.length_b   1.000
_cell.length_c   1.000
_cell.angle_alpha   90.00
_cell.angle_beta   90.00
_cell.angle_gamma   90.00
#
_symmetry.space_group_name_H-M   'P 1'
#
loop_
_entity.id
_entity.type
_entity.pdbx_description
1 polymer ?
#
loop_
_entity_poly.entity_id
_entity_poly.type
_entity_poly.pdbx_seq_one_letter_code
_entity_poly.pdbx_strand_id
1 'polypeptide(L)'
;IPVIFISAMDAASDLSKGFELGAVDYIPKPFDKTEVEMRISTHLKIYTMQKDLEENNKQLNLVVARQMEKLRIEQKNIMTALARLVESRENVSDTHYKNILYNSRILAEGMQLYPKFEEEVTDDFIDTIESSAGLHDIGKLLIPDQILLKDAPLDEEEREIMSTHAERGAKTLMDIYEGVETNDFIDMAIDIAWYHHECWDGSGYPKGLKGDAIPLAARIVKVVDVFDAMISERRYKKPIPLEQTLAYMQEGAGNIFDPDIIRVFMRIYRNFKGI
;
A
#
# COMPACT_ATOMS: atom_id res chain seq x y z
N ILE A 1 35.95 22.33 10.74
CA ILE A 1 37.14 22.43 11.61
C ILE A 1 36.83 23.51 12.63
N PRO A 2 37.00 23.29 13.97
CA PRO A 2 36.80 24.31 14.98
C PRO A 2 37.83 25.45 14.85
N VAL A 3 37.40 26.68 15.05
CA VAL A 3 38.23 27.87 15.00
C VAL A 3 38.23 28.50 16.39
N ILE A 4 39.42 28.76 16.94
CA ILE A 4 39.60 29.41 18.23
C ILE A 4 40.33 30.73 17.97
N PHE A 5 39.74 31.85 18.44
CA PHE A 5 40.42 33.13 18.32
C PHE A 5 41.35 33.37 19.51
N ILE A 6 42.52 33.95 19.21
CA ILE A 6 43.47 34.44 20.22
C ILE A 6 43.63 35.93 20.02
N SER A 7 43.25 36.74 21.00
CA SER A 7 43.24 38.19 20.87
C SER A 7 43.68 38.90 22.17
N ALA A 8 44.21 40.13 22.01
CA ALA A 8 44.48 41.04 23.11
C ALA A 8 43.31 41.96 23.47
N MET A 9 42.14 41.77 22.82
CA MET A 9 40.95 42.61 23.01
C MET A 9 40.07 42.03 24.12
N ASP A 10 39.76 42.84 25.13
CA ASP A 10 38.97 42.46 26.31
C ASP A 10 37.53 42.98 26.26
N ALA A 11 37.13 43.71 25.22
CA ALA A 11 35.78 44.23 25.12
C ALA A 11 34.74 43.15 24.81
N ALA A 12 33.66 43.09 25.58
CA ALA A 12 32.56 42.13 25.41
C ALA A 12 31.96 42.18 23.99
N SER A 13 31.99 43.33 23.32
CA SER A 13 31.53 43.50 21.94
C SER A 13 32.37 42.74 20.90
N ASP A 14 33.68 42.60 21.16
CA ASP A 14 34.60 41.93 20.24
C ASP A 14 34.54 40.39 20.40
N LEU A 15 34.25 39.91 21.62
CA LEU A 15 33.96 38.50 21.92
C LEU A 15 32.70 38.05 21.23
N SER A 16 31.60 38.81 21.29
CA SER A 16 30.34 38.50 20.63
C SER A 16 30.52 38.38 19.11
N LYS A 17 31.28 39.31 18.48
CA LYS A 17 31.60 39.24 17.06
C LYS A 17 32.40 37.99 16.68
N GLY A 18 33.31 37.55 17.52
CA GLY A 18 34.08 36.32 17.29
C GLY A 18 33.18 35.08 17.23
N PHE A 19 32.21 34.95 18.12
CA PHE A 19 31.24 33.88 18.13
C PHE A 19 30.24 33.97 16.96
N GLU A 20 29.80 35.19 16.60
CA GLU A 20 28.95 35.42 15.41
C GLU A 20 29.63 34.99 14.11
N LEU A 21 30.96 35.11 14.04
CA LEU A 21 31.76 34.63 12.90
C LEU A 21 32.02 33.12 12.92
N GLY A 22 31.47 32.39 13.92
CA GLY A 22 31.53 30.91 13.98
C GLY A 22 32.74 30.40 14.77
N ALA A 23 33.41 31.22 15.57
CA ALA A 23 34.44 30.71 16.49
C ALA A 23 33.82 29.83 17.58
N VAL A 24 34.46 28.73 17.91
CA VAL A 24 34.02 27.81 18.97
C VAL A 24 34.54 28.19 20.33
N ASP A 25 35.60 29.02 20.41
CA ASP A 25 36.17 29.50 21.65
C ASP A 25 37.05 30.74 21.39
N TYR A 26 37.46 31.40 22.49
CA TYR A 26 38.31 32.58 22.50
C TYR A 26 39.34 32.47 23.61
N ILE A 27 40.59 32.87 23.35
CA ILE A 27 41.70 32.87 24.32
C ILE A 27 42.30 34.26 24.41
N PRO A 28 42.20 34.93 25.58
CA PRO A 28 42.82 36.25 25.80
C PRO A 28 44.34 36.18 25.92
N LYS A 29 45.04 37.25 25.51
CA LYS A 29 46.46 37.45 25.78
C LYS A 29 46.65 38.28 27.06
N PRO A 30 47.62 37.91 27.93
CA PRO A 30 48.57 36.82 27.84
C PRO A 30 47.93 35.47 28.20
N PHE A 31 48.29 34.40 27.54
CA PHE A 31 47.76 33.07 27.75
C PHE A 31 48.82 32.09 28.30
N ASP A 32 48.34 31.09 29.04
CA ASP A 32 49.16 29.95 29.48
C ASP A 32 49.12 28.83 28.42
N LYS A 33 50.28 28.20 28.18
CA LYS A 33 50.38 27.13 27.20
C LYS A 33 49.46 25.95 27.53
N THR A 34 49.35 25.61 28.80
CA THR A 34 48.54 24.47 29.26
C THR A 34 47.06 24.73 29.03
N GLU A 35 46.60 25.99 29.26
CA GLU A 35 45.23 26.41 28.97
C GLU A 35 44.92 26.27 27.49
N VAL A 36 45.77 26.74 26.60
CA VAL A 36 45.59 26.64 25.14
C VAL A 36 45.50 25.19 24.70
N GLU A 37 46.43 24.33 25.19
CA GLU A 37 46.44 22.91 24.86
C GLU A 37 45.15 22.19 25.31
N MET A 38 44.66 22.50 26.52
CA MET A 38 43.41 21.92 27.03
C MET A 38 42.20 22.34 26.20
N ARG A 39 42.06 23.61 25.85
CA ARG A 39 40.95 24.14 25.03
C ARG A 39 40.96 23.54 23.64
N ILE A 40 42.10 23.50 22.96
CA ILE A 40 42.27 22.84 21.64
C ILE A 40 41.87 21.39 21.73
N SER A 41 42.40 20.64 22.71
CA SER A 41 42.09 19.24 22.89
C SER A 41 40.59 18.99 23.08
N THR A 42 39.92 19.82 23.89
CA THR A 42 38.49 19.74 24.14
C THR A 42 37.67 19.97 22.86
N HIS A 43 37.96 21.03 22.12
CA HIS A 43 37.23 21.36 20.90
C HIS A 43 37.49 20.35 19.76
N LEU A 44 38.71 19.84 19.68
CA LEU A 44 39.03 18.74 18.74
C LEU A 44 38.24 17.48 19.10
N LYS A 45 38.18 17.12 20.38
CA LYS A 45 37.38 15.95 20.82
C LYS A 45 35.90 16.11 20.51
N ILE A 46 35.32 17.30 20.80
CA ILE A 46 33.91 17.61 20.46
C ILE A 46 33.68 17.49 18.94
N TYR A 47 34.55 18.07 18.13
CA TYR A 47 34.45 18.01 16.68
C TYR A 47 34.52 16.58 16.15
N THR A 48 35.45 15.78 16.66
CA THR A 48 35.58 14.38 16.28
C THR A 48 34.32 13.58 16.65
N MET A 49 33.81 13.79 17.90
CA MET A 49 32.58 13.11 18.34
C MET A 49 31.36 13.53 17.52
N GLN A 50 31.25 14.80 17.14
CA GLN A 50 30.16 15.26 16.25
C GLN A 50 30.23 14.60 14.88
N LYS A 51 31.42 14.56 14.29
CA LYS A 51 31.65 13.92 13.00
C LYS A 51 31.34 12.42 13.02
N ASP A 52 31.77 11.75 14.08
CA ASP A 52 31.50 10.30 14.25
C ASP A 52 30.00 10.07 14.45
N LEU A 53 29.31 10.94 15.18
CA LEU A 53 27.85 10.88 15.37
C LEU A 53 27.09 11.08 14.05
N GLU A 54 27.49 12.07 13.24
CA GLU A 54 26.90 12.31 11.91
C GLU A 54 27.08 11.08 10.99
N GLU A 55 28.27 10.50 10.95
CA GLU A 55 28.55 9.31 10.15
C GLU A 55 27.74 8.11 10.65
N ASN A 56 27.72 7.88 11.97
CA ASN A 56 26.93 6.79 12.57
C ASN A 56 25.43 6.97 12.29
N ASN A 57 24.88 8.19 12.40
CA ASN A 57 23.49 8.46 12.05
C ASN A 57 23.19 8.15 10.58
N LYS A 58 24.09 8.55 9.68
CA LYS A 58 23.96 8.23 8.26
C LYS A 58 23.94 6.73 8.01
N GLN A 59 24.86 5.98 8.63
CA GLN A 59 24.92 4.53 8.53
C GLN A 59 23.66 3.87 9.11
N LEU A 60 23.22 4.35 10.27
CA LEU A 60 21.98 3.85 10.92
C LEU A 60 20.76 4.03 10.02
N ASN A 61 20.59 5.22 9.43
CA ASN A 61 19.47 5.48 8.51
C ASN A 61 19.49 4.54 7.29
N LEU A 62 20.65 4.25 6.73
CA LEU A 62 20.79 3.28 5.63
C LEU A 62 20.41 1.86 6.05
N VAL A 63 20.79 1.46 7.26
CA VAL A 63 20.45 0.13 7.80
C VAL A 63 18.94 0.05 8.05
N VAL A 64 18.35 1.07 8.68
CA VAL A 64 16.89 1.13 8.94
C VAL A 64 16.11 1.06 7.63
N ALA A 65 16.46 1.88 6.63
CA ALA A 65 15.80 1.85 5.33
C ALA A 65 15.85 0.45 4.67
N ARG A 66 17.00 -0.21 4.73
CA ARG A 66 17.16 -1.57 4.21
C ARG A 66 16.32 -2.60 4.96
N GLN A 67 16.24 -2.50 6.29
CA GLN A 67 15.43 -3.41 7.08
C GLN A 67 13.93 -3.20 6.84
N MET A 68 13.48 -1.95 6.71
CA MET A 68 12.08 -1.65 6.37
C MET A 68 11.69 -2.23 5.01
N GLU A 69 12.54 -2.08 3.99
CA GLU A 69 12.27 -2.65 2.67
C GLU A 69 12.23 -4.20 2.72
N LYS A 70 13.13 -4.81 3.48
CA LYS A 70 13.11 -6.27 3.68
C LYS A 70 11.80 -6.73 4.33
N LEU A 71 11.37 -6.07 5.40
CA LEU A 71 10.11 -6.37 6.08
C LEU A 71 8.90 -6.21 5.15
N ARG A 72 8.89 -5.16 4.30
CA ARG A 72 7.84 -4.93 3.31
C ARG A 72 7.75 -6.10 2.31
N ILE A 73 8.88 -6.57 1.81
CA ILE A 73 8.94 -7.72 0.90
C ILE A 73 8.47 -9.00 1.61
N GLU A 74 8.91 -9.25 2.84
CA GLU A 74 8.49 -10.42 3.61
C GLU A 74 6.98 -10.40 3.89
N GLN A 75 6.42 -9.25 4.27
CA GLN A 75 4.97 -9.05 4.44
C GLN A 75 4.21 -9.37 3.15
N LYS A 76 4.64 -8.80 2.01
CA LYS A 76 4.04 -9.08 0.69
C LYS A 76 4.07 -10.57 0.36
N ASN A 77 5.17 -11.26 0.64
CA ASN A 77 5.31 -12.70 0.38
C ASN A 77 4.35 -13.53 1.23
N ILE A 78 4.19 -13.20 2.51
CA ILE A 78 3.25 -13.88 3.42
C ILE A 78 1.82 -13.71 2.92
N MET A 79 1.41 -12.48 2.58
CA MET A 79 0.07 -12.19 2.07
C MET A 79 -0.20 -12.90 0.74
N THR A 80 0.80 -12.92 -0.16
CA THR A 80 0.73 -13.69 -1.40
C THR A 80 0.51 -15.18 -1.13
N ALA A 81 1.22 -15.74 -0.16
CA ALA A 81 1.06 -17.16 0.21
C ALA A 81 -0.34 -17.45 0.77
N LEU A 82 -0.88 -16.57 1.61
CA LEU A 82 -2.24 -16.69 2.16
C LEU A 82 -3.31 -16.62 1.04
N ALA A 83 -3.21 -15.65 0.15
CA ALA A 83 -4.14 -15.55 -0.99
C ALA A 83 -4.10 -16.80 -1.88
N ARG A 84 -2.91 -17.32 -2.17
CA ARG A 84 -2.75 -18.57 -2.94
C ARG A 84 -3.31 -19.80 -2.23
N LEU A 85 -3.31 -19.84 -0.90
CA LEU A 85 -3.97 -20.91 -0.16
C LEU A 85 -5.49 -20.90 -0.38
N VAL A 86 -6.11 -19.72 -0.49
CA VAL A 86 -7.54 -19.60 -0.83
C VAL A 86 -7.81 -20.20 -2.20
N GLU A 87 -7.07 -19.76 -3.22
CA GLU A 87 -7.24 -20.24 -4.61
C GLU A 87 -6.97 -21.74 -4.75
N SER A 88 -5.92 -22.25 -4.08
CA SER A 88 -5.61 -23.68 -4.10
C SER A 88 -6.74 -24.53 -3.53
N ARG A 89 -7.48 -24.00 -2.57
CA ARG A 89 -8.64 -24.65 -1.97
C ARG A 89 -9.84 -24.74 -2.94
N GLU A 90 -10.01 -23.73 -3.78
CA GLU A 90 -11.06 -23.67 -4.82
C GLU A 90 -10.66 -24.39 -6.11
N ASN A 91 -9.44 -24.95 -6.21
CA ASN A 91 -8.87 -25.45 -7.46
C ASN A 91 -8.89 -24.41 -8.60
N VAL A 92 -8.83 -23.13 -8.26
CA VAL A 92 -8.66 -22.03 -9.22
C VAL A 92 -7.20 -21.98 -9.66
N SER A 93 -6.96 -21.61 -10.91
CA SER A 93 -5.59 -21.56 -11.44
C SER A 93 -4.81 -20.38 -10.86
N ASP A 94 -3.51 -20.54 -10.62
CA ASP A 94 -2.54 -19.47 -10.26
C ASP A 94 -2.63 -18.21 -11.17
N THR A 95 -3.29 -18.32 -12.30
CA THR A 95 -3.50 -17.23 -13.27
C THR A 95 -4.48 -16.19 -12.77
N HIS A 96 -5.57 -16.59 -12.12
CA HIS A 96 -6.56 -15.65 -11.59
C HIS A 96 -5.93 -14.65 -10.62
N TYR A 97 -5.25 -15.13 -9.57
CA TYR A 97 -4.56 -14.29 -8.62
C TYR A 97 -3.63 -13.25 -9.31
N LYS A 98 -2.79 -13.74 -10.22
CA LYS A 98 -1.86 -12.88 -10.97
C LYS A 98 -2.56 -11.84 -11.83
N ASN A 99 -3.70 -12.22 -12.43
CA ASN A 99 -4.51 -11.32 -13.23
C ASN A 99 -5.14 -10.24 -12.36
N ILE A 100 -5.72 -10.61 -11.20
CA ILE A 100 -6.30 -9.63 -10.26
C ILE A 100 -5.27 -8.58 -9.86
N LEU A 101 -4.07 -8.99 -9.43
CA LEU A 101 -3.02 -8.05 -9.04
C LEU A 101 -2.63 -7.12 -10.19
N TYR A 102 -2.25 -7.73 -11.32
CA TYR A 102 -1.75 -6.99 -12.47
C TYR A 102 -2.82 -6.07 -13.07
N ASN A 103 -4.04 -6.57 -13.27
CA ASN A 103 -5.11 -5.81 -13.91
C ASN A 103 -5.64 -4.68 -13.00
N SER A 104 -5.62 -4.87 -11.66
CA SER A 104 -5.94 -3.79 -10.72
C SER A 104 -4.92 -2.66 -10.80
N ARG A 105 -3.62 -2.98 -10.90
CA ARG A 105 -2.57 -2.00 -11.15
C ARG A 105 -2.80 -1.25 -12.46
N ILE A 106 -2.97 -1.96 -13.57
CA ILE A 106 -3.18 -1.35 -14.90
C ILE A 106 -4.41 -0.44 -14.92
N LEU A 107 -5.50 -0.85 -14.25
CA LEU A 107 -6.69 -0.02 -14.17
C LEU A 107 -6.43 1.26 -13.35
N ALA A 108 -5.76 1.15 -12.22
CA ALA A 108 -5.37 2.29 -11.38
C ALA A 108 -4.42 3.25 -12.15
N GLU A 109 -3.39 2.74 -12.85
CA GLU A 109 -2.51 3.55 -13.71
C GLU A 109 -3.30 4.31 -14.80
N GLY A 110 -4.28 3.65 -15.41
CA GLY A 110 -5.18 4.30 -16.36
C GLY A 110 -6.05 5.38 -15.73
N MET A 111 -6.48 5.18 -14.48
CA MET A 111 -7.29 6.15 -13.73
C MET A 111 -6.48 7.36 -13.26
N GLN A 112 -5.22 7.19 -12.88
CA GLN A 112 -4.32 8.29 -12.51
C GLN A 112 -4.24 9.38 -13.59
N LEU A 113 -4.37 9.00 -14.85
CA LEU A 113 -4.36 9.93 -15.98
C LEU A 113 -5.70 10.69 -16.16
N TYR A 114 -6.68 10.42 -15.33
CA TYR A 114 -8.01 11.05 -15.40
C TYR A 114 -8.13 12.13 -14.33
N PRO A 115 -8.49 13.37 -14.66
CA PRO A 115 -8.53 14.48 -13.71
C PRO A 115 -9.39 14.22 -12.45
N LYS A 116 -10.43 13.39 -12.57
CA LYS A 116 -11.28 13.04 -11.42
C LYS A 116 -10.54 12.25 -10.35
N PHE A 117 -9.54 11.47 -10.73
CA PHE A 117 -8.84 10.52 -9.84
C PHE A 117 -7.40 10.92 -9.55
N GLU A 118 -6.88 11.99 -10.18
CA GLU A 118 -5.48 12.42 -10.11
C GLU A 118 -4.99 12.65 -8.66
N GLU A 119 -5.86 13.21 -7.80
CA GLU A 119 -5.51 13.47 -6.39
C GLU A 119 -5.57 12.20 -5.52
N GLU A 120 -6.43 11.23 -5.85
CA GLU A 120 -6.65 10.02 -5.03
C GLU A 120 -5.76 8.85 -5.49
N VAL A 121 -5.56 8.69 -6.80
CA VAL A 121 -4.78 7.59 -7.38
C VAL A 121 -3.32 8.03 -7.55
N THR A 122 -2.58 8.03 -6.45
CA THR A 122 -1.13 8.31 -6.41
C THR A 122 -0.31 7.06 -6.78
N ASP A 123 1.01 7.22 -6.98
CA ASP A 123 1.91 6.09 -7.20
C ASP A 123 1.88 5.10 -6.02
N ASP A 124 1.80 5.62 -4.77
CA ASP A 124 1.67 4.80 -3.57
C ASP A 124 0.34 4.02 -3.55
N PHE A 125 -0.76 4.63 -4.00
CA PHE A 125 -2.04 3.93 -4.16
C PHE A 125 -1.93 2.80 -5.17
N ILE A 126 -1.28 3.03 -6.32
CA ILE A 126 -1.09 2.03 -7.39
C ILE A 126 -0.25 0.85 -6.88
N ASP A 127 0.86 1.10 -6.18
CA ASP A 127 1.70 0.05 -5.61
C ASP A 127 0.98 -0.72 -4.50
N THR A 128 0.13 -0.03 -3.74
CA THR A 128 -0.65 -0.63 -2.66
C THR A 128 -1.77 -1.51 -3.19
N ILE A 129 -2.56 -1.04 -4.18
CA ILE A 129 -3.67 -1.84 -4.73
C ILE A 129 -3.17 -3.10 -5.45
N GLU A 130 -2.03 -3.04 -6.16
CA GLU A 130 -1.41 -4.24 -6.74
C GLU A 130 -1.16 -5.32 -5.70
N SER A 131 -0.78 -4.94 -4.49
CA SER A 131 -0.47 -5.89 -3.43
C SER A 131 -1.71 -6.35 -2.67
N SER A 132 -2.67 -5.45 -2.43
CA SER A 132 -3.85 -5.66 -1.58
C SER A 132 -5.00 -6.37 -2.31
N ALA A 133 -5.11 -6.19 -3.64
CA ALA A 133 -6.19 -6.78 -4.44
C ALA A 133 -6.28 -8.31 -4.32
N GLY A 134 -5.14 -8.98 -4.12
CA GLY A 134 -5.11 -10.44 -3.95
C GLY A 134 -5.80 -10.96 -2.69
N LEU A 135 -6.13 -10.09 -1.74
CA LEU A 135 -6.77 -10.47 -0.47
C LEU A 135 -8.30 -10.33 -0.50
N HIS A 136 -8.90 -9.92 -1.63
CA HIS A 136 -10.35 -9.73 -1.75
C HIS A 136 -11.15 -10.94 -1.25
N ASP A 137 -10.72 -12.12 -1.56
CA ASP A 137 -11.37 -13.40 -1.28
C ASP A 137 -10.83 -14.14 -0.04
N ILE A 138 -9.99 -13.51 0.80
CA ILE A 138 -9.35 -14.18 1.96
C ILE A 138 -10.36 -14.85 2.89
N GLY A 139 -11.55 -14.29 3.03
CA GLY A 139 -12.62 -14.84 3.87
C GLY A 139 -13.20 -16.17 3.38
N LYS A 140 -12.93 -16.58 2.15
CA LYS A 140 -13.34 -17.91 1.65
C LYS A 140 -12.65 -19.05 2.41
N LEU A 141 -11.55 -18.78 3.13
CA LEU A 141 -10.96 -19.73 4.09
C LEU A 141 -11.95 -20.17 5.19
N LEU A 142 -12.93 -19.34 5.50
CA LEU A 142 -13.92 -19.56 6.54
C LEU A 142 -15.24 -20.12 6.01
N ILE A 143 -15.36 -20.36 4.71
CA ILE A 143 -16.53 -20.96 4.09
C ILE A 143 -16.40 -22.49 4.12
N PRO A 144 -17.46 -23.23 4.53
CA PRO A 144 -17.46 -24.70 4.54
C PRO A 144 -17.20 -25.29 3.15
N ASP A 145 -16.40 -26.37 3.06
CA ASP A 145 -16.07 -27.04 1.80
C ASP A 145 -17.30 -27.52 1.03
N GLN A 146 -18.36 -27.91 1.74
CA GLN A 146 -19.63 -28.36 1.14
C GLN A 146 -20.27 -27.26 0.26
N ILE A 147 -20.05 -25.98 0.61
CA ILE A 147 -20.56 -24.83 -0.14
C ILE A 147 -19.50 -24.35 -1.12
N LEU A 148 -18.26 -24.15 -0.66
CA LEU A 148 -17.18 -23.62 -1.47
C LEU A 148 -16.85 -24.50 -2.68
N LEU A 149 -16.90 -25.84 -2.50
CA LEU A 149 -16.51 -26.82 -3.52
C LEU A 149 -17.72 -27.51 -4.17
N LYS A 150 -18.93 -27.00 -3.97
CA LYS A 150 -20.15 -27.60 -4.50
C LYS A 150 -20.14 -27.62 -6.02
N ASP A 151 -20.40 -28.80 -6.60
CA ASP A 151 -20.44 -29.03 -8.05
C ASP A 151 -21.85 -28.75 -8.66
N ALA A 152 -22.59 -27.80 -8.07
CA ALA A 152 -23.91 -27.38 -8.53
C ALA A 152 -24.15 -25.91 -8.16
N PRO A 153 -25.14 -25.25 -8.79
CA PRO A 153 -25.54 -23.91 -8.36
C PRO A 153 -25.88 -23.89 -6.86
N LEU A 154 -25.44 -22.87 -6.16
CA LEU A 154 -25.79 -22.64 -4.76
C LEU A 154 -27.28 -22.30 -4.65
N ASP A 155 -27.97 -22.87 -3.66
CA ASP A 155 -29.30 -22.41 -3.26
C ASP A 155 -29.23 -21.07 -2.51
N GLU A 156 -30.38 -20.58 -2.01
CA GLU A 156 -30.46 -19.27 -1.38
C GLU A 156 -29.68 -19.20 -0.05
N GLU A 157 -29.82 -20.23 0.79
CA GLU A 157 -29.11 -20.31 2.08
C GLU A 157 -27.59 -20.43 1.87
N GLU A 158 -27.18 -21.26 0.90
CA GLU A 158 -25.76 -21.42 0.54
C GLU A 158 -25.16 -20.12 -0.02
N ARG A 159 -25.94 -19.36 -0.82
CA ARG A 159 -25.51 -18.05 -1.32
C ARG A 159 -25.36 -17.03 -0.20
N GLU A 160 -26.26 -17.04 0.78
CA GLU A 160 -26.13 -16.21 1.96
C GLU A 160 -24.85 -16.54 2.74
N ILE A 161 -24.57 -17.83 2.97
CA ILE A 161 -23.33 -18.25 3.63
C ILE A 161 -22.11 -17.86 2.79
N MET A 162 -22.12 -18.09 1.49
CA MET A 162 -21.03 -17.70 0.59
C MET A 162 -20.78 -16.19 0.65
N SER A 163 -21.83 -15.37 0.64
CA SER A 163 -21.69 -13.90 0.68
C SER A 163 -21.00 -13.39 1.95
N THR A 164 -21.01 -14.20 3.04
CA THR A 164 -20.34 -13.81 4.30
C THR A 164 -18.82 -13.74 4.18
N HIS A 165 -18.19 -14.30 3.10
CA HIS A 165 -16.74 -14.27 2.95
C HIS A 165 -16.19 -12.83 2.95
N ALA A 166 -16.92 -11.89 2.35
CA ALA A 166 -16.50 -10.48 2.30
C ALA A 166 -16.34 -9.90 3.72
N GLU A 167 -17.38 -9.99 4.54
CA GLU A 167 -17.34 -9.49 5.92
C GLU A 167 -16.36 -10.29 6.81
N ARG A 168 -16.35 -11.63 6.67
CA ARG A 168 -15.46 -12.50 7.46
C ARG A 168 -13.99 -12.25 7.11
N GLY A 169 -13.68 -12.05 5.82
CA GLY A 169 -12.34 -11.74 5.35
C GLY A 169 -11.83 -10.44 5.95
N ALA A 170 -12.62 -9.37 5.85
CA ALA A 170 -12.28 -8.08 6.42
C ALA A 170 -12.08 -8.16 7.95
N LYS A 171 -12.99 -8.81 8.68
CA LYS A 171 -12.87 -8.99 10.13
C LYS A 171 -11.61 -9.78 10.50
N THR A 172 -11.28 -10.84 9.77
CA THR A 172 -10.05 -11.60 10.00
C THR A 172 -8.80 -10.74 9.84
N LEU A 173 -8.77 -9.88 8.80
CA LEU A 173 -7.67 -8.94 8.62
C LEU A 173 -7.60 -7.93 9.78
N MET A 174 -8.73 -7.39 10.22
CA MET A 174 -8.80 -6.48 11.37
C MET A 174 -8.29 -7.16 12.66
N ASP A 175 -8.73 -8.38 12.94
CA ASP A 175 -8.33 -9.13 14.14
C ASP A 175 -6.82 -9.43 14.16
N ILE A 176 -6.21 -9.74 13.00
CA ILE A 176 -4.77 -9.99 12.87
C ILE A 176 -3.95 -8.73 13.23
N TYR A 177 -4.48 -7.56 12.94
CA TYR A 177 -3.81 -6.28 13.17
C TYR A 177 -4.35 -5.51 14.38
N GLU A 178 -5.19 -6.15 15.21
CA GLU A 178 -5.69 -5.54 16.44
C GLU A 178 -4.53 -5.15 17.37
N GLY A 179 -4.51 -3.88 17.78
CA GLY A 179 -3.46 -3.33 18.66
C GLY A 179 -2.12 -3.02 17.97
N VAL A 180 -2.05 -3.16 16.64
CA VAL A 180 -0.91 -2.73 15.82
C VAL A 180 -1.34 -1.53 14.99
N GLU A 181 -0.45 -0.55 14.84
CA GLU A 181 -0.69 0.58 13.93
C GLU A 181 -0.81 0.04 12.50
N THR A 182 -1.98 0.26 11.88
CA THR A 182 -2.24 -0.16 10.50
C THR A 182 -1.46 0.72 9.53
N ASN A 183 -1.31 0.23 8.30
CA ASN A 183 -0.70 0.98 7.21
C ASN A 183 -1.64 0.93 5.99
N ASP A 184 -1.38 1.76 5.01
CA ASP A 184 -2.20 1.90 3.80
C ASP A 184 -2.50 0.56 3.12
N PHE A 185 -1.54 -0.38 3.15
CA PHE A 185 -1.72 -1.72 2.59
C PHE A 185 -2.80 -2.51 3.33
N ILE A 186 -2.79 -2.50 4.67
CA ILE A 186 -3.75 -3.26 5.48
C ILE A 186 -5.13 -2.62 5.40
N ASP A 187 -5.20 -1.30 5.51
CA ASP A 187 -6.46 -0.57 5.43
C ASP A 187 -7.12 -0.78 4.06
N MET A 188 -6.36 -0.70 2.98
CA MET A 188 -6.84 -0.99 1.62
C MET A 188 -7.26 -2.46 1.47
N ALA A 189 -6.51 -3.42 2.02
CA ALA A 189 -6.87 -4.83 1.96
C ALA A 189 -8.18 -5.13 2.70
N ILE A 190 -8.42 -4.50 3.85
CA ILE A 190 -9.68 -4.58 4.61
C ILE A 190 -10.84 -4.02 3.77
N ASP A 191 -10.67 -2.85 3.19
CA ASP A 191 -11.68 -2.22 2.34
C ASP A 191 -12.02 -3.08 1.12
N ILE A 192 -11.02 -3.60 0.44
CA ILE A 192 -11.20 -4.49 -0.71
C ILE A 192 -11.94 -5.77 -0.28
N ALA A 193 -11.47 -6.45 0.77
CA ALA A 193 -12.10 -7.67 1.24
C ALA A 193 -13.57 -7.44 1.64
N TRP A 194 -13.86 -6.31 2.27
CA TRP A 194 -15.22 -6.01 2.73
C TRP A 194 -16.16 -5.63 1.61
N TYR A 195 -15.70 -4.80 0.62
CA TYR A 195 -16.60 -4.05 -0.25
C TYR A 195 -16.48 -4.40 -1.75
N HIS A 196 -15.64 -5.35 -2.15
CA HIS A 196 -15.50 -5.72 -3.58
C HIS A 196 -16.77 -6.29 -4.21
N HIS A 197 -17.77 -6.68 -3.42
CA HIS A 197 -19.08 -7.12 -3.89
C HIS A 197 -20.15 -6.03 -3.85
N GLU A 198 -19.86 -4.84 -3.32
CA GLU A 198 -20.80 -3.72 -3.40
C GLU A 198 -21.07 -3.31 -4.85
N CYS A 199 -22.29 -2.86 -5.14
CA CYS A 199 -22.68 -2.36 -6.44
C CYS A 199 -22.88 -0.85 -6.39
N TRP A 200 -22.56 -0.17 -7.47
CA TRP A 200 -22.64 1.29 -7.54
C TRP A 200 -24.02 1.86 -7.15
N ASP A 201 -25.09 1.13 -7.48
CA ASP A 201 -26.48 1.51 -7.15
C ASP A 201 -26.92 1.15 -5.72
N GLY A 202 -26.08 0.44 -4.95
CA GLY A 202 -26.37 -0.03 -3.60
C GLY A 202 -27.07 -1.39 -3.54
N SER A 203 -27.21 -2.10 -4.66
CA SER A 203 -27.81 -3.44 -4.69
C SER A 203 -26.83 -4.56 -4.30
N GLY A 204 -25.57 -4.22 -4.00
CA GLY A 204 -24.52 -5.14 -3.59
C GLY A 204 -24.58 -5.55 -2.11
N TYR A 205 -23.55 -6.24 -1.67
CA TYR A 205 -23.41 -6.69 -0.29
C TYR A 205 -21.95 -6.49 0.20
N PRO A 206 -21.70 -6.50 1.53
CA PRO A 206 -22.59 -6.83 2.64
C PRO A 206 -23.33 -5.62 3.24
N LYS A 207 -23.00 -4.38 2.89
CA LYS A 207 -23.54 -3.17 3.52
C LYS A 207 -24.56 -2.42 2.65
N GLY A 208 -24.60 -2.71 1.35
CA GLY A 208 -25.42 -1.96 0.39
C GLY A 208 -24.93 -0.51 0.22
N LEU A 209 -23.61 -0.29 0.25
CA LEU A 209 -23.03 1.02 0.01
C LEU A 209 -23.30 1.47 -1.43
N LYS A 210 -23.44 2.79 -1.61
CA LYS A 210 -23.79 3.36 -2.91
C LYS A 210 -22.82 4.44 -3.35
N GLY A 211 -22.45 4.42 -4.63
CA GLY A 211 -21.65 5.47 -5.25
C GLY A 211 -20.29 5.62 -4.59
N ASP A 212 -19.88 6.84 -4.32
CA ASP A 212 -18.58 7.16 -3.72
C ASP A 212 -18.45 6.76 -2.24
N ALA A 213 -19.53 6.26 -1.60
CA ALA A 213 -19.41 5.62 -0.29
C ALA A 213 -18.70 4.28 -0.33
N ILE A 214 -18.58 3.65 -1.52
CA ILE A 214 -17.78 2.45 -1.73
C ILE A 214 -16.32 2.87 -1.88
N PRO A 215 -15.37 2.34 -1.09
CA PRO A 215 -13.96 2.65 -1.22
C PRO A 215 -13.44 2.46 -2.66
N LEU A 216 -12.61 3.39 -3.14
CA LEU A 216 -12.15 3.40 -4.53
C LEU A 216 -11.45 2.08 -4.92
N ALA A 217 -10.60 1.56 -4.04
CA ALA A 217 -9.89 0.30 -4.27
C ALA A 217 -10.87 -0.88 -4.46
N ALA A 218 -11.95 -0.94 -3.68
CA ALA A 218 -12.98 -1.98 -3.83
C ALA A 218 -13.74 -1.84 -5.15
N ARG A 219 -14.06 -0.60 -5.60
CA ARG A 219 -14.67 -0.35 -6.93
C ARG A 219 -13.79 -0.80 -8.08
N ILE A 220 -12.47 -0.58 -7.97
CA ILE A 220 -11.48 -1.04 -8.97
C ILE A 220 -11.42 -2.55 -9.01
N VAL A 221 -11.24 -3.21 -7.86
CA VAL A 221 -11.11 -4.66 -7.78
C VAL A 221 -12.39 -5.36 -8.26
N LYS A 222 -13.58 -4.81 -7.96
CA LYS A 222 -14.85 -5.33 -8.50
C LYS A 222 -14.86 -5.39 -10.03
N VAL A 223 -14.41 -4.35 -10.71
CA VAL A 223 -14.34 -4.33 -12.18
C VAL A 223 -13.40 -5.42 -12.68
N VAL A 224 -12.24 -5.53 -12.06
CA VAL A 224 -11.21 -6.51 -12.45
C VAL A 224 -11.66 -7.93 -12.19
N ASP A 225 -12.22 -8.22 -11.00
CA ASP A 225 -12.69 -9.57 -10.63
C ASP A 225 -13.82 -10.05 -11.53
N VAL A 226 -14.85 -9.23 -11.74
CA VAL A 226 -15.97 -9.58 -12.63
C VAL A 226 -15.47 -9.81 -14.06
N PHE A 227 -14.59 -8.96 -14.57
CA PHE A 227 -14.00 -9.13 -15.89
C PHE A 227 -13.23 -10.46 -16.00
N ASP A 228 -12.30 -10.73 -15.08
CA ASP A 228 -11.52 -11.97 -15.06
C ASP A 228 -12.44 -13.21 -14.91
N ALA A 229 -13.45 -13.12 -14.05
CA ALA A 229 -14.44 -14.19 -13.85
C ALA A 229 -15.25 -14.54 -15.11
N MET A 230 -15.45 -13.57 -16.00
CA MET A 230 -16.20 -13.77 -17.23
C MET A 230 -15.34 -14.36 -18.35
N ILE A 231 -14.09 -13.93 -18.48
CA ILE A 231 -13.20 -14.38 -19.57
C ILE A 231 -12.39 -15.64 -19.24
N SER A 232 -12.26 -15.98 -17.95
CA SER A 232 -11.50 -17.15 -17.50
C SER A 232 -12.35 -18.42 -17.49
N GLU A 233 -11.71 -19.56 -17.79
CA GLU A 233 -12.33 -20.88 -17.63
C GLU A 233 -12.47 -21.18 -16.14
N ARG A 234 -13.69 -21.45 -15.68
CA ARG A 234 -13.98 -21.88 -14.31
C ARG A 234 -14.58 -23.29 -14.34
N ARG A 235 -14.45 -24.03 -13.23
CA ARG A 235 -14.87 -25.43 -13.07
C ARG A 235 -16.27 -25.71 -13.63
N TYR A 236 -17.19 -24.72 -13.54
CA TYR A 236 -18.60 -24.88 -13.95
C TYR A 236 -19.01 -23.94 -15.09
N LYS A 237 -18.10 -23.12 -15.62
CA LYS A 237 -18.45 -22.09 -16.59
C LYS A 237 -17.38 -21.97 -17.67
N LYS A 238 -17.77 -22.16 -18.92
CA LYS A 238 -16.91 -21.83 -20.06
C LYS A 238 -16.67 -20.32 -20.11
N PRO A 239 -15.52 -19.89 -20.62
CA PRO A 239 -15.24 -18.48 -20.84
C PRO A 239 -16.34 -17.82 -21.69
N ILE A 240 -16.76 -16.64 -21.30
CA ILE A 240 -17.67 -15.81 -22.08
C ILE A 240 -16.84 -15.07 -23.15
N PRO A 241 -17.30 -15.02 -24.41
CA PRO A 241 -16.60 -14.28 -25.45
C PRO A 241 -16.34 -12.83 -25.05
N LEU A 242 -15.14 -12.33 -25.37
CA LEU A 242 -14.70 -10.99 -24.97
C LEU A 242 -15.70 -9.91 -25.34
N GLU A 243 -16.30 -9.95 -26.53
CA GLU A 243 -17.29 -8.96 -26.97
C GLU A 243 -18.52 -8.93 -26.07
N GLN A 244 -19.01 -10.12 -25.64
CA GLN A 244 -20.15 -10.19 -24.72
C GLN A 244 -19.78 -9.73 -23.31
N THR A 245 -18.56 -10.03 -22.86
CA THR A 245 -18.02 -9.54 -21.59
C THR A 245 -17.94 -8.01 -21.60
N LEU A 246 -17.38 -7.41 -22.63
CA LEU A 246 -17.30 -5.95 -22.75
C LEU A 246 -18.68 -5.29 -22.81
N ALA A 247 -19.64 -5.88 -23.50
CA ALA A 247 -21.02 -5.41 -23.53
C ALA A 247 -21.64 -5.42 -22.12
N TYR A 248 -21.50 -6.52 -21.39
CA TYR A 248 -21.97 -6.63 -20.00
C TYR A 248 -21.32 -5.58 -19.07
N MET A 249 -20.01 -5.40 -19.18
CA MET A 249 -19.30 -4.39 -18.37
C MET A 249 -19.80 -2.97 -18.66
N GLN A 250 -20.05 -2.67 -19.93
CA GLN A 250 -20.56 -1.37 -20.35
C GLN A 250 -22.01 -1.14 -19.93
N GLU A 251 -22.88 -2.14 -20.05
CA GLU A 251 -24.29 -2.08 -19.60
C GLU A 251 -24.41 -1.97 -18.08
N GLY A 252 -23.47 -2.54 -17.33
CA GLY A 252 -23.40 -2.45 -15.87
C GLY A 252 -22.92 -1.11 -15.33
N ALA A 253 -22.47 -0.20 -16.19
CA ALA A 253 -21.98 1.13 -15.75
C ALA A 253 -23.13 1.97 -15.12
N GLY A 254 -22.92 2.47 -13.92
CA GLY A 254 -23.91 3.23 -13.14
C GLY A 254 -24.86 2.38 -12.31
N ASN A 255 -24.88 1.07 -12.49
CA ASN A 255 -25.64 0.11 -11.67
C ASN A 255 -24.70 -0.78 -10.86
N ILE A 256 -23.99 -1.68 -11.54
CA ILE A 256 -23.06 -2.62 -10.92
C ILE A 256 -21.72 -1.95 -10.65
N PHE A 257 -21.25 -1.16 -11.61
CA PHE A 257 -19.91 -0.58 -11.63
C PHE A 257 -19.95 0.95 -11.60
N ASP A 258 -18.89 1.54 -11.05
CA ASP A 258 -18.64 2.97 -11.19
C ASP A 258 -18.51 3.35 -12.68
N PRO A 259 -19.35 4.25 -13.20
CA PRO A 259 -19.35 4.60 -14.62
C PRO A 259 -18.07 5.28 -15.09
N ASP A 260 -17.35 5.97 -14.21
CA ASP A 260 -16.07 6.60 -14.56
C ASP A 260 -14.96 5.56 -14.63
N ILE A 261 -14.94 4.57 -13.75
CA ILE A 261 -13.99 3.44 -13.83
C ILE A 261 -14.24 2.63 -15.10
N ILE A 262 -15.49 2.33 -15.44
CA ILE A 262 -15.81 1.62 -16.70
C ILE A 262 -15.37 2.42 -17.92
N ARG A 263 -15.49 3.75 -17.91
CA ARG A 263 -14.99 4.60 -19.01
C ARG A 263 -13.48 4.47 -19.20
N VAL A 264 -12.71 4.39 -18.12
CA VAL A 264 -11.26 4.14 -18.18
C VAL A 264 -10.99 2.72 -18.65
N PHE A 265 -11.62 1.71 -18.03
CA PHE A 265 -11.49 0.30 -18.37
C PHE A 265 -11.70 0.05 -19.87
N MET A 266 -12.77 0.59 -20.46
CA MET A 266 -13.08 0.43 -21.90
C MET A 266 -12.01 0.99 -22.84
N ARG A 267 -11.12 1.86 -22.35
CA ARG A 267 -10.00 2.40 -23.15
C ARG A 267 -8.74 1.54 -23.05
N ILE A 268 -8.55 0.84 -21.91
CA ILE A 268 -7.28 0.18 -21.59
C ILE A 268 -7.38 -1.35 -21.45
N TYR A 269 -8.56 -1.95 -21.50
CA TYR A 269 -8.75 -3.39 -21.26
C TYR A 269 -7.80 -4.28 -22.08
N ARG A 270 -7.38 -3.83 -23.27
CA ARG A 270 -6.42 -4.55 -24.12
C ARG A 270 -5.04 -4.74 -23.49
N ASN A 271 -4.73 -4.00 -22.43
CA ASN A 271 -3.50 -4.13 -21.65
C ASN A 271 -3.66 -5.15 -20.52
N PHE A 272 -4.88 -5.66 -20.29
CA PHE A 272 -5.15 -6.64 -19.24
C PHE A 272 -4.58 -8.00 -19.62
N LYS A 273 -4.18 -8.78 -18.61
CA LYS A 273 -3.83 -10.19 -18.75
C LYS A 273 -5.10 -11.03 -18.76
N GLY A 274 -5.00 -12.17 -19.44
CA GLY A 274 -6.09 -13.13 -19.52
C GLY A 274 -6.95 -13.02 -20.79
N ILE A 275 -6.69 -12.02 -21.63
CA ILE A 275 -7.38 -11.81 -22.92
C ILE A 275 -6.79 -12.71 -24.00
#